data_9dcb297d6c5300745f1749709b2c2e10
#
_entry.id   9dcb297d6c5300745f1749709b2c2e10
#
_cell.length_a   1.000
_cell.length_b   1.000
_cell.length_c   1.000
_cell.angle_alpha   90.00
_cell.angle_beta   90.00
_cell.angle_gamma   90.00
#
_symmetry.space_group_name_H-M   'P 1'
#
loop_
_entity.id
_entity.type
_entity.pdbx_description
1 polymer ?
#
loop_
_entity_poly.entity_id
_entity_poly.type
_entity_poly.pdbx_seq_one_letter_code
_entity_poly.pdbx_strand_id
1 'polypeptide(L)'
;MPAVTTTLTPKPKQSILDWISNHWFAAFLIVYGVWVWLPFLAPILMKLGLTTAGNITYFIYSFFCHQLPERSLFFFGEKTMYPLAEIQAAWQDTSNPMILRKFVGNEAMGWKIAWSDRMISFYTSIWLFAFAWWPLRRKLKPVSWWVFALLLLPMIVDGSTHALSDLAGIGLGFRDTNQWLVALTNNALSPAFYAGDALGSFNSWARLISGLLAGLGIVWLAFPYIYQSQGLNQQLNQLNYGVVLEQIKNKNPRAAG
;
A
#
# COMPACT_ATOMS: atom_id res chain seq x y z
N MET A 1 62.29 -13.57 22.78
CA MET A 1 61.17 -12.65 22.68
C MET A 1 59.92 -13.47 22.41
N PRO A 2 58.91 -13.52 23.29
CA PRO A 2 57.67 -14.27 23.01
C PRO A 2 56.81 -13.47 22.02
N ALA A 3 56.36 -14.15 20.98
CA ALA A 3 55.45 -13.59 19.99
C ALA A 3 54.12 -13.18 20.67
N VAL A 4 53.75 -11.91 20.57
CA VAL A 4 52.46 -11.43 21.03
C VAL A 4 51.40 -11.89 20.05
N THR A 5 50.67 -12.95 20.42
CA THR A 5 49.53 -13.43 19.65
C THR A 5 48.37 -12.43 19.85
N THR A 6 48.17 -11.54 18.91
CA THR A 6 47.01 -10.64 18.89
C THR A 6 45.76 -11.50 18.71
N THR A 7 45.09 -11.85 19.79
CA THR A 7 43.78 -12.49 19.71
C THR A 7 42.76 -11.42 19.20
N LEU A 8 42.47 -11.46 17.90
CA LEU A 8 41.38 -10.73 17.29
C LEU A 8 40.09 -11.17 18.00
N THR A 9 39.51 -10.27 18.78
CA THR A 9 38.17 -10.49 19.36
C THR A 9 37.21 -10.78 18.24
N PRO A 10 36.50 -11.92 18.25
CA PRO A 10 35.58 -12.26 17.18
C PRO A 10 34.52 -11.16 17.06
N LYS A 11 34.29 -10.69 15.84
CA LYS A 11 33.25 -9.74 15.48
C LYS A 11 31.93 -10.30 16.03
N PRO A 12 31.14 -9.55 16.85
CA PRO A 12 29.90 -10.07 17.38
C PRO A 12 29.01 -10.53 16.22
N LYS A 13 28.41 -11.71 16.37
CA LYS A 13 27.46 -12.23 15.38
C LYS A 13 26.37 -11.19 15.19
N GLN A 14 26.24 -10.65 13.99
CA GLN A 14 25.14 -9.75 13.64
C GLN A 14 23.81 -10.45 13.95
N SER A 15 23.00 -9.83 14.78
CA SER A 15 21.65 -10.31 15.04
C SER A 15 20.77 -10.10 13.79
N ILE A 16 19.68 -10.85 13.68
CA ILE A 16 18.68 -10.64 12.60
C ILE A 16 18.17 -9.20 12.65
N LEU A 17 18.02 -8.62 13.83
CA LEU A 17 17.61 -7.23 14.01
C LEU A 17 18.62 -6.24 13.46
N ASP A 18 19.93 -6.49 13.67
CA ASP A 18 20.98 -5.64 13.10
C ASP A 18 20.99 -5.73 11.56
N TRP A 19 20.75 -6.93 11.02
CA TRP A 19 20.66 -7.12 9.59
C TRP A 19 19.46 -6.36 9.01
N ILE A 20 18.26 -6.49 9.60
CA ILE A 20 17.04 -5.77 9.20
C ILE A 20 17.26 -4.26 9.29
N SER A 21 17.87 -3.78 10.38
CA SER A 21 18.18 -2.36 10.56
C SER A 21 19.08 -1.82 9.45
N ASN A 22 20.12 -2.57 9.09
CA ASN A 22 21.06 -2.16 8.04
C ASN A 22 20.48 -2.29 6.62
N HIS A 23 19.49 -3.18 6.41
CA HIS A 23 18.85 -3.45 5.13
C HIS A 23 17.35 -3.14 5.14
N TRP A 24 16.92 -2.21 5.99
CA TRP A 24 15.50 -1.89 6.23
C TRP A 24 14.70 -1.65 4.95
N PHE A 25 15.32 -0.99 3.95
CA PHE A 25 14.66 -0.69 2.69
C PHE A 25 14.38 -1.96 1.87
N ALA A 26 15.34 -2.87 1.79
CA ALA A 26 15.15 -4.16 1.12
C ALA A 26 14.12 -5.01 1.88
N ALA A 27 14.19 -5.03 3.21
CA ALA A 27 13.19 -5.71 4.05
C ALA A 27 11.78 -5.13 3.81
N PHE A 28 11.66 -3.79 3.76
CA PHE A 28 10.40 -3.13 3.42
C PHE A 28 9.90 -3.56 2.03
N LEU A 29 10.74 -3.47 0.99
CA LEU A 29 10.33 -3.81 -0.37
C LEU A 29 9.84 -5.26 -0.47
N ILE A 30 10.48 -6.19 0.22
CA ILE A 30 10.10 -7.62 0.21
C ILE A 30 8.81 -7.82 1.00
N VAL A 31 8.79 -7.45 2.29
CA VAL A 31 7.65 -7.75 3.18
C VAL A 31 6.40 -7.01 2.74
N TYR A 32 6.53 -5.69 2.50
CA TYR A 32 5.43 -4.88 2.04
C TYR A 32 5.00 -5.26 0.61
N GLY A 33 5.97 -5.57 -0.26
CA GLY A 33 5.71 -6.04 -1.62
C GLY A 33 4.89 -7.34 -1.63
N VAL A 34 5.27 -8.35 -0.84
CA VAL A 34 4.49 -9.58 -0.71
C VAL A 34 3.06 -9.26 -0.26
N TRP A 35 2.90 -8.41 0.75
CA TRP A 35 1.58 -8.03 1.25
C TRP A 35 0.74 -7.29 0.21
N VAL A 36 1.32 -6.41 -0.59
CA VAL A 36 0.62 -5.63 -1.63
C VAL A 36 0.23 -6.49 -2.83
N TRP A 37 1.13 -7.40 -3.27
CA TRP A 37 0.95 -8.15 -4.50
C TRP A 37 0.21 -9.48 -4.32
N LEU A 38 0.18 -10.04 -3.10
CA LEU A 38 -0.52 -11.29 -2.81
C LEU A 38 -2.02 -11.27 -3.18
N PRO A 39 -2.80 -10.19 -3.01
CA PRO A 39 -4.21 -10.12 -3.42
C PRO A 39 -4.46 -10.35 -4.91
N PHE A 40 -3.46 -10.09 -5.76
CA PHE A 40 -3.53 -10.34 -7.19
C PHE A 40 -3.45 -11.84 -7.54
N LEU A 41 -3.01 -12.68 -6.60
CA LEU A 41 -3.05 -14.14 -6.76
C LEU A 41 -4.47 -14.69 -6.58
N ALA A 42 -5.36 -14.02 -5.86
CA ALA A 42 -6.71 -14.53 -5.60
C ALA A 42 -7.45 -14.92 -6.89
N PRO A 43 -7.61 -14.05 -7.91
CA PRO A 43 -8.25 -14.40 -9.15
C PRO A 43 -7.52 -15.53 -9.92
N ILE A 44 -6.19 -15.60 -9.83
CA ILE A 44 -5.40 -16.66 -10.48
C ILE A 44 -5.69 -18.01 -9.82
N LEU A 45 -5.69 -18.05 -8.49
CA LEU A 45 -6.02 -19.27 -7.72
C LEU A 45 -7.44 -19.76 -8.03
N MET A 46 -8.42 -18.84 -8.11
CA MET A 46 -9.79 -19.16 -8.50
C MET A 46 -9.85 -19.74 -9.91
N LYS A 47 -9.16 -19.12 -10.89
CA LYS A 47 -9.12 -19.62 -12.29
C LYS A 47 -8.50 -21.00 -12.40
N LEU A 48 -7.51 -21.32 -11.57
CA LEU A 48 -6.85 -22.63 -11.52
C LEU A 48 -7.66 -23.69 -10.76
N GLY A 49 -8.87 -23.38 -10.26
CA GLY A 49 -9.69 -24.28 -9.46
C GLY A 49 -9.22 -24.44 -8.01
N LEU A 50 -8.18 -23.71 -7.57
CA LEU A 50 -7.67 -23.71 -6.19
C LEU A 50 -8.56 -22.81 -5.30
N THR A 51 -9.85 -23.08 -5.28
CA THR A 51 -10.89 -22.21 -4.68
C THR A 51 -10.68 -22.00 -3.19
N THR A 52 -10.21 -23.01 -2.45
CA THR A 52 -9.93 -22.89 -1.02
C THR A 52 -8.83 -21.84 -0.76
N ALA A 53 -7.73 -21.90 -1.50
CA ALA A 53 -6.62 -20.94 -1.37
C ALA A 53 -7.03 -19.52 -1.79
N GLY A 54 -7.80 -19.40 -2.88
CA GLY A 54 -8.40 -18.14 -3.31
C GLY A 54 -9.29 -17.54 -2.23
N ASN A 55 -10.20 -18.32 -1.66
CA ASN A 55 -11.11 -17.87 -0.59
C ASN A 55 -10.37 -17.49 0.69
N ILE A 56 -9.31 -18.19 1.06
CA ILE A 56 -8.44 -17.79 2.18
C ILE A 56 -7.81 -16.43 1.91
N THR A 57 -7.35 -16.19 0.68
CA THR A 57 -6.79 -14.89 0.30
C THR A 57 -7.84 -13.78 0.42
N TYR A 58 -9.06 -13.96 -0.12
CA TYR A 58 -10.16 -13.00 0.07
C TYR A 58 -10.46 -12.76 1.55
N PHE A 59 -10.51 -13.81 2.35
CA PHE A 59 -10.78 -13.70 3.78
C PHE A 59 -9.70 -12.87 4.51
N ILE A 60 -8.40 -13.17 4.32
CA ILE A 60 -7.31 -12.43 4.96
C ILE A 60 -7.40 -10.94 4.60
N TYR A 61 -7.58 -10.62 3.33
CA TYR A 61 -7.61 -9.23 2.88
C TYR A 61 -8.95 -8.53 3.15
N SER A 62 -9.98 -9.26 3.55
CA SER A 62 -11.27 -8.68 3.95
C SER A 62 -11.20 -7.83 5.21
N PHE A 63 -10.16 -7.97 6.03
CA PHE A 63 -9.91 -7.13 7.20
C PHE A 63 -9.34 -5.75 6.84
N PHE A 64 -8.77 -5.62 5.65
CA PHE A 64 -8.10 -4.40 5.18
C PHE A 64 -8.86 -3.70 4.05
N CYS A 65 -9.85 -4.35 3.47
CA CYS A 65 -10.62 -3.84 2.33
C CYS A 65 -12.06 -4.36 2.36
N HIS A 66 -13.01 -3.51 2.02
CA HIS A 66 -14.41 -3.90 1.89
C HIS A 66 -14.65 -4.88 0.73
N GLN A 67 -13.77 -4.91 -0.28
CA GLN A 67 -13.82 -5.82 -1.43
C GLN A 67 -15.15 -5.78 -2.19
N LEU A 68 -15.73 -4.59 -2.32
CA LEU A 68 -16.97 -4.40 -3.08
C LEU A 68 -16.71 -4.71 -4.56
N PRO A 69 -17.50 -5.56 -5.20
CA PRO A 69 -17.21 -6.06 -6.55
C PRO A 69 -17.29 -4.96 -7.61
N GLU A 70 -18.21 -4.00 -7.50
CA GLU A 70 -18.35 -2.86 -8.43
C GLU A 70 -17.16 -1.88 -8.37
N ARG A 71 -16.31 -2.00 -7.33
CA ARG A 71 -15.09 -1.22 -7.11
C ARG A 71 -13.82 -2.08 -7.20
N SER A 72 -13.93 -3.27 -7.77
CA SER A 72 -12.80 -4.21 -7.88
C SER A 72 -12.47 -4.48 -9.34
N LEU A 73 -11.17 -4.72 -9.60
CA LEU A 73 -10.72 -5.19 -10.90
C LEU A 73 -10.91 -6.71 -11.00
N PHE A 74 -11.39 -7.17 -12.14
CA PHE A 74 -11.59 -8.59 -12.44
C PHE A 74 -10.54 -9.06 -13.46
N PHE A 75 -10.05 -10.28 -13.26
CA PHE A 75 -9.17 -10.99 -14.20
C PHE A 75 -9.91 -12.15 -14.84
N PHE A 76 -9.57 -12.45 -16.08
CA PHE A 76 -10.08 -13.59 -16.86
C PHE A 76 -11.56 -13.48 -17.24
N GLY A 77 -12.18 -12.31 -17.14
CA GLY A 77 -13.52 -12.01 -17.61
C GLY A 77 -13.50 -11.13 -18.85
N GLU A 78 -14.70 -10.82 -19.37
CA GLU A 78 -14.85 -9.94 -20.53
C GLU A 78 -14.52 -8.48 -20.23
N LYS A 79 -14.77 -8.03 -19.00
CA LYS A 79 -14.53 -6.66 -18.53
C LYS A 79 -13.57 -6.65 -17.35
N THR A 80 -12.81 -5.57 -17.26
CA THR A 80 -11.91 -5.33 -16.13
C THR A 80 -12.67 -4.87 -14.88
N MET A 81 -13.79 -4.18 -15.03
CA MET A 81 -14.72 -3.80 -13.94
C MET A 81 -16.16 -3.90 -14.46
N TYR A 82 -17.05 -4.21 -13.54
CA TYR A 82 -18.48 -4.39 -13.84
C TYR A 82 -19.30 -3.38 -13.06
N PRO A 83 -20.29 -2.69 -13.69
CA PRO A 83 -21.26 -1.88 -12.98
C PRO A 83 -22.12 -2.74 -12.04
N LEU A 84 -22.63 -2.11 -10.97
CA LEU A 84 -23.45 -2.79 -9.96
C LEU A 84 -24.61 -3.59 -10.56
N ALA A 85 -25.31 -3.04 -11.55
CA ALA A 85 -26.44 -3.73 -12.19
C ALA A 85 -26.05 -5.07 -12.83
N GLU A 86 -24.88 -5.17 -13.44
CA GLU A 86 -24.41 -6.43 -14.03
C GLU A 86 -24.04 -7.45 -12.95
N ILE A 87 -23.48 -7.00 -11.83
CA ILE A 87 -23.16 -7.86 -10.67
C ILE A 87 -24.45 -8.37 -10.04
N GLN A 88 -25.45 -7.50 -9.86
CA GLN A 88 -26.75 -7.88 -9.32
C GLN A 88 -27.46 -8.90 -10.21
N ALA A 89 -27.43 -8.70 -11.52
CA ALA A 89 -27.99 -9.66 -12.49
C ALA A 89 -27.28 -11.02 -12.48
N ALA A 90 -25.95 -11.02 -12.27
CA ALA A 90 -25.14 -12.24 -12.29
C ALA A 90 -25.20 -13.04 -10.96
N TRP A 91 -25.58 -12.41 -9.87
CA TRP A 91 -25.53 -13.04 -8.54
C TRP A 91 -26.76 -12.81 -7.67
N GLN A 92 -26.91 -11.62 -7.06
CA GLN A 92 -28.01 -11.27 -6.18
C GLN A 92 -28.39 -9.79 -6.34
N ASP A 93 -29.68 -9.52 -6.47
CA ASP A 93 -30.23 -8.17 -6.47
C ASP A 93 -30.25 -7.60 -5.04
N THR A 94 -29.16 -6.94 -4.68
CA THR A 94 -28.97 -6.36 -3.34
C THR A 94 -28.10 -5.11 -3.39
N SER A 95 -28.40 -4.15 -2.51
CA SER A 95 -27.57 -2.96 -2.25
C SER A 95 -26.80 -3.07 -0.93
N ASN A 96 -26.88 -4.21 -0.24
CA ASN A 96 -26.21 -4.41 1.04
C ASN A 96 -24.72 -4.71 0.81
N PRO A 97 -23.80 -3.84 1.30
CA PRO A 97 -22.36 -4.02 1.08
C PRO A 97 -21.81 -5.32 1.70
N MET A 98 -22.39 -5.79 2.82
CA MET A 98 -21.95 -7.01 3.49
C MET A 98 -22.33 -8.27 2.71
N ILE A 99 -23.35 -8.19 1.87
CA ILE A 99 -23.73 -9.26 0.95
C ILE A 99 -22.94 -9.14 -0.34
N LEU A 100 -22.91 -7.95 -0.97
CA LEU A 100 -22.19 -7.71 -2.22
C LEU A 100 -20.70 -8.10 -2.15
N ARG A 101 -20.01 -7.81 -1.05
CA ARG A 101 -18.60 -8.17 -0.88
C ARG A 101 -18.30 -9.66 -1.01
N LYS A 102 -19.29 -10.53 -0.78
CA LYS A 102 -19.15 -11.99 -0.90
C LYS A 102 -19.06 -12.48 -2.35
N PHE A 103 -19.50 -11.65 -3.30
CA PHE A 103 -19.33 -11.99 -4.71
C PHE A 103 -17.87 -11.87 -5.10
N VAL A 104 -17.24 -12.99 -5.42
CA VAL A 104 -15.83 -13.05 -5.84
C VAL A 104 -15.66 -13.13 -7.35
N GLY A 105 -16.75 -13.34 -8.09
CA GLY A 105 -16.78 -13.55 -9.53
C GLY A 105 -17.32 -14.92 -9.90
N ASN A 106 -17.34 -15.20 -11.20
CA ASN A 106 -17.76 -16.45 -11.80
C ASN A 106 -16.99 -16.72 -13.11
N GLU A 107 -17.26 -17.81 -13.80
CA GLU A 107 -16.57 -18.17 -15.04
C GLU A 107 -16.74 -17.14 -16.17
N ALA A 108 -17.89 -16.47 -16.26
CA ALA A 108 -18.18 -15.49 -17.31
C ALA A 108 -17.55 -14.12 -17.00
N MET A 109 -17.68 -13.66 -15.77
CA MET A 109 -17.16 -12.35 -15.34
C MET A 109 -15.69 -12.39 -14.93
N GLY A 110 -15.12 -13.59 -14.79
CA GLY A 110 -13.81 -13.75 -14.17
C GLY A 110 -13.86 -13.57 -12.65
N TRP A 111 -12.71 -13.39 -12.02
CA TRP A 111 -12.59 -13.27 -10.58
C TRP A 111 -11.95 -11.93 -10.17
N LYS A 112 -12.52 -11.30 -9.15
CA LYS A 112 -12.02 -10.01 -8.67
C LYS A 112 -10.69 -10.15 -7.93
N ILE A 113 -9.88 -9.09 -7.98
CA ILE A 113 -8.71 -8.95 -7.09
C ILE A 113 -9.21 -8.76 -5.65
N ALA A 114 -8.47 -9.28 -4.65
CA ALA A 114 -8.84 -9.12 -3.25
C ALA A 114 -8.60 -7.69 -2.69
N TRP A 115 -8.19 -6.74 -3.54
CA TRP A 115 -8.17 -5.30 -3.31
C TRP A 115 -9.23 -4.58 -4.15
N SER A 116 -9.86 -3.55 -3.59
CA SER A 116 -10.57 -2.57 -4.41
C SER A 116 -9.59 -1.65 -5.16
N ASP A 117 -10.06 -0.98 -6.20
CA ASP A 117 -9.27 -0.06 -7.03
C ASP A 117 -8.58 1.05 -6.22
N ARG A 118 -9.24 1.63 -5.19
CA ARG A 118 -8.62 2.58 -4.25
C ARG A 118 -7.45 1.94 -3.49
N MET A 119 -7.62 0.72 -2.98
CA MET A 119 -6.56 0.05 -2.24
C MET A 119 -5.40 -0.35 -3.15
N ILE A 120 -5.71 -0.74 -4.39
CA ILE A 120 -4.68 -0.96 -5.42
C ILE A 120 -3.89 0.33 -5.63
N SER A 121 -4.54 1.45 -5.97
CA SER A 121 -3.84 2.71 -6.24
C SER A 121 -3.02 3.19 -5.04
N PHE A 122 -3.56 3.08 -3.83
CA PHE A 122 -2.91 3.54 -2.60
C PHE A 122 -1.72 2.66 -2.21
N TYR A 123 -1.93 1.36 -2.05
CA TYR A 123 -0.87 0.47 -1.55
C TYR A 123 0.22 0.20 -2.58
N THR A 124 -0.15 0.02 -3.85
CA THR A 124 0.89 -0.18 -4.89
C THR A 124 1.70 1.09 -5.11
N SER A 125 1.09 2.27 -4.99
CA SER A 125 1.82 3.54 -5.14
C SER A 125 2.87 3.75 -4.04
N ILE A 126 2.59 3.36 -2.78
CA ILE A 126 3.59 3.39 -1.71
C ILE A 126 4.81 2.54 -2.11
N TRP A 127 4.59 1.33 -2.62
CA TRP A 127 5.67 0.43 -3.04
C TRP A 127 6.47 1.00 -4.22
N LEU A 128 5.77 1.49 -5.26
CA LEU A 128 6.39 2.06 -6.45
C LEU A 128 7.14 3.37 -6.13
N PHE A 129 6.54 4.26 -5.35
CA PHE A 129 7.19 5.50 -4.96
C PHE A 129 8.37 5.27 -4.01
N ALA A 130 8.32 4.27 -3.13
CA ALA A 130 9.46 3.86 -2.33
C ALA A 130 10.62 3.40 -3.23
N PHE A 131 10.32 2.57 -4.23
CA PHE A 131 11.31 2.12 -5.19
C PHE A 131 11.92 3.30 -5.98
N ALA A 132 11.06 4.21 -6.49
CA ALA A 132 11.50 5.40 -7.22
C ALA A 132 12.26 6.41 -6.31
N TRP A 133 11.93 6.47 -5.02
CA TRP A 133 12.60 7.34 -4.05
C TRP A 133 14.04 6.88 -3.74
N TRP A 134 14.32 5.59 -3.76
CA TRP A 134 15.62 5.06 -3.34
C TRP A 134 16.84 5.67 -4.05
N PRO A 135 16.89 5.80 -5.38
CA PRO A 135 18.00 6.49 -6.07
C PRO A 135 18.12 7.98 -5.67
N LEU A 136 16.99 8.60 -5.32
CA LEU A 136 16.89 10.02 -4.98
C LEU A 136 17.07 10.31 -3.48
N ARG A 137 17.19 9.28 -2.63
CA ARG A 137 17.16 9.36 -1.15
C ARG A 137 18.13 10.36 -0.52
N ARG A 138 19.28 10.62 -1.20
CA ARG A 138 20.29 11.59 -0.73
C ARG A 138 19.95 13.04 -1.07
N LYS A 139 19.07 13.26 -2.03
CA LYS A 139 18.69 14.59 -2.54
C LYS A 139 17.34 15.05 -1.97
N LEU A 140 16.43 14.13 -1.75
CA LEU A 140 15.08 14.44 -1.29
C LEU A 140 15.04 14.59 0.23
N LYS A 141 14.60 15.77 0.67
CA LYS A 141 14.29 16.05 2.08
C LYS A 141 12.83 15.68 2.37
N PRO A 142 12.47 15.42 3.65
CA PRO A 142 11.08 15.22 4.02
C PRO A 142 10.24 16.44 3.63
N VAL A 143 9.02 16.21 3.15
CA VAL A 143 8.06 17.30 2.95
C VAL A 143 7.59 17.86 4.28
N SER A 144 7.10 19.10 4.27
CA SER A 144 6.46 19.68 5.44
C SER A 144 5.13 18.94 5.76
N TRP A 145 4.72 18.98 7.04
CA TRP A 145 3.46 18.40 7.47
C TRP A 145 2.24 18.97 6.73
N TRP A 146 2.30 20.24 6.32
CA TRP A 146 1.25 20.87 5.52
C TRP A 146 1.14 20.29 4.11
N VAL A 147 2.27 20.06 3.45
CA VAL A 147 2.29 19.42 2.13
C VAL A 147 1.80 17.97 2.25
N PHE A 148 2.21 17.26 3.29
CA PHE A 148 1.72 15.92 3.56
C PHE A 148 0.20 15.89 3.77
N ALA A 149 -0.32 16.79 4.62
CA ALA A 149 -1.76 16.91 4.84
C ALA A 149 -2.53 17.23 3.55
N LEU A 150 -1.99 18.11 2.70
CA LEU A 150 -2.58 18.45 1.41
C LEU A 150 -2.61 17.24 0.45
N LEU A 151 -1.55 16.42 0.45
CA LEU A 151 -1.50 15.20 -0.36
C LEU A 151 -2.48 14.11 0.14
N LEU A 152 -2.75 14.05 1.44
CA LEU A 152 -3.73 13.12 2.02
C LEU A 152 -5.18 13.59 1.85
N LEU A 153 -5.41 14.89 1.78
CA LEU A 153 -6.75 15.49 1.79
C LEU A 153 -7.69 14.91 0.72
N PRO A 154 -7.28 14.72 -0.55
CA PRO A 154 -8.14 14.12 -1.57
C PRO A 154 -8.63 12.72 -1.18
N MET A 155 -7.77 11.90 -0.57
CA MET A 155 -8.14 10.55 -0.14
C MET A 155 -9.10 10.57 1.06
N ILE A 156 -8.91 11.49 2.00
CA ILE A 156 -9.80 11.67 3.14
C ILE A 156 -11.19 12.11 2.65
N VAL A 157 -11.25 13.11 1.77
CA VAL A 157 -12.52 13.62 1.22
C VAL A 157 -13.23 12.55 0.37
N ASP A 158 -12.49 11.90 -0.54
CA ASP A 158 -13.07 10.86 -1.40
C ASP A 158 -13.53 9.65 -0.57
N GLY A 159 -12.72 9.20 0.39
CA GLY A 159 -13.06 8.06 1.26
C GLY A 159 -14.26 8.34 2.17
N SER A 160 -14.28 9.49 2.83
CA SER A 160 -15.38 9.86 3.75
C SER A 160 -16.68 10.11 3.00
N THR A 161 -16.65 10.78 1.84
CA THR A 161 -17.85 11.01 1.04
C THR A 161 -18.42 9.71 0.46
N HIS A 162 -17.58 8.74 0.06
CA HIS A 162 -18.05 7.40 -0.32
C HIS A 162 -18.67 6.67 0.88
N ALA A 163 -17.99 6.66 2.04
CA ALA A 163 -18.52 5.99 3.23
C ALA A 163 -19.90 6.56 3.64
N LEU A 164 -20.07 7.88 3.58
CA LEU A 164 -21.36 8.52 3.84
C LEU A 164 -22.42 8.17 2.79
N SER A 165 -22.02 8.12 1.51
CA SER A 165 -22.92 7.73 0.42
C SER A 165 -23.40 6.27 0.58
N ASP A 166 -22.49 5.37 0.94
CA ASP A 166 -22.75 3.94 1.10
C ASP A 166 -23.70 3.61 2.27
N LEU A 167 -23.92 4.53 3.21
CA LEU A 167 -24.92 4.36 4.27
C LEU A 167 -26.37 4.27 3.73
N ALA A 168 -26.63 4.83 2.56
CA ALA A 168 -27.90 4.69 1.87
C ALA A 168 -28.08 3.32 1.20
N GLY A 169 -27.01 2.53 1.12
CA GLY A 169 -26.89 1.32 0.31
C GLY A 169 -26.08 1.56 -0.96
N ILE A 170 -25.39 0.53 -1.42
CA ILE A 170 -24.58 0.61 -2.65
C ILE A 170 -25.49 0.83 -3.86
N GLY A 171 -25.17 1.82 -4.67
CA GLY A 171 -25.98 2.24 -5.83
C GLY A 171 -27.11 3.21 -5.49
N LEU A 172 -27.32 3.56 -4.22
CA LEU A 172 -28.42 4.40 -3.75
C LEU A 172 -27.97 5.74 -3.18
N GLY A 173 -26.68 5.95 -3.05
CA GLY A 173 -26.13 7.14 -2.43
C GLY A 173 -25.83 8.28 -3.42
N PHE A 174 -25.49 9.45 -2.90
CA PHE A 174 -25.24 10.66 -3.71
C PHE A 174 -23.99 10.55 -4.59
N ARG A 175 -23.03 9.68 -4.24
CA ARG A 175 -21.83 9.40 -5.06
C ARG A 175 -22.15 8.51 -6.24
N ASP A 176 -23.22 7.73 -6.20
CA ASP A 176 -23.58 6.83 -7.29
C ASP A 176 -24.10 7.57 -8.53
N THR A 177 -24.66 8.78 -8.34
CA THR A 177 -25.17 9.62 -9.44
C THR A 177 -24.36 10.89 -9.66
N ASN A 178 -23.62 11.35 -8.65
CA ASN A 178 -22.82 12.58 -8.65
C ASN A 178 -23.57 13.80 -9.25
N GLN A 179 -24.85 14.00 -8.90
CA GLN A 179 -25.69 15.07 -9.44
C GLN A 179 -25.09 16.47 -9.22
N TRP A 180 -24.35 16.66 -8.12
CA TRP A 180 -23.62 17.89 -7.86
C TRP A 180 -22.58 18.19 -8.97
N LEU A 181 -21.92 17.15 -9.49
CA LEU A 181 -20.91 17.28 -10.57
C LEU A 181 -21.62 17.53 -11.91
N VAL A 182 -22.75 16.87 -12.15
CA VAL A 182 -23.60 17.13 -13.33
C VAL A 182 -23.98 18.59 -13.36
N ALA A 183 -24.47 19.15 -12.24
CA ALA A 183 -24.83 20.56 -12.13
C ALA A 183 -23.62 21.49 -12.32
N LEU A 184 -22.49 21.18 -11.69
CA LEU A 184 -21.27 21.99 -11.78
C LEU A 184 -20.71 22.07 -13.20
N THR A 185 -20.78 20.97 -13.96
CA THR A 185 -20.27 20.87 -15.33
C THR A 185 -21.31 21.15 -16.39
N ASN A 186 -22.52 21.53 -16.00
CA ASN A 186 -23.66 21.73 -16.89
C ASN A 186 -23.88 20.53 -17.84
N ASN A 187 -23.74 19.31 -17.30
CA ASN A 187 -23.90 18.03 -18.02
C ASN A 187 -23.00 17.90 -19.28
N ALA A 188 -21.79 18.49 -19.23
CA ALA A 188 -20.90 18.54 -20.39
C ALA A 188 -20.17 17.20 -20.68
N LEU A 189 -20.19 16.23 -19.74
CA LEU A 189 -19.49 14.95 -19.87
C LEU A 189 -20.49 13.80 -20.10
N SER A 190 -19.96 12.61 -20.41
CA SER A 190 -20.81 11.45 -20.67
C SER A 190 -21.56 10.99 -19.40
N PRO A 191 -22.79 10.45 -19.52
CA PRO A 191 -23.51 9.88 -18.38
C PRO A 191 -22.70 8.82 -17.61
N ALA A 192 -21.90 8.00 -18.31
CA ALA A 192 -21.04 6.99 -17.70
C ALA A 192 -19.89 7.58 -16.86
N PHE A 193 -19.51 8.84 -17.12
CA PHE A 193 -18.52 9.53 -16.29
C PHE A 193 -19.12 9.94 -14.94
N TYR A 194 -20.37 10.38 -14.92
CA TYR A 194 -21.01 10.85 -13.68
C TYR A 194 -21.48 9.72 -12.79
N ALA A 195 -21.98 8.62 -13.35
CA ALA A 195 -22.69 7.60 -12.62
C ALA A 195 -21.81 6.37 -12.31
N GLY A 196 -22.02 5.83 -11.11
CA GLY A 196 -21.44 4.55 -10.68
C GLY A 196 -19.95 4.59 -10.37
N ASP A 197 -19.40 3.40 -10.24
CA ASP A 197 -18.05 3.15 -9.76
C ASP A 197 -17.13 2.49 -10.80
N ALA A 198 -17.67 2.17 -11.99
CA ALA A 198 -16.94 1.48 -13.05
C ALA A 198 -15.74 2.29 -13.57
N LEU A 199 -14.80 1.59 -14.21
CA LEU A 199 -13.60 2.20 -14.77
C LEU A 199 -13.95 3.33 -15.75
N GLY A 200 -13.32 4.48 -15.56
CA GLY A 200 -13.57 5.69 -16.35
C GLY A 200 -14.61 6.64 -15.77
N SER A 201 -15.36 6.23 -14.74
CA SER A 201 -16.24 7.13 -13.99
C SER A 201 -15.44 8.14 -13.15
N PHE A 202 -16.10 9.24 -12.77
CA PHE A 202 -15.52 10.22 -11.83
C PHE A 202 -15.04 9.56 -10.53
N ASN A 203 -15.85 8.65 -9.98
CA ASN A 203 -15.50 7.92 -8.77
C ASN A 203 -14.23 7.07 -8.93
N SER A 204 -14.10 6.38 -10.06
CA SER A 204 -12.89 5.60 -10.36
C SER A 204 -11.65 6.49 -10.46
N TRP A 205 -11.73 7.62 -11.17
CA TRP A 205 -10.63 8.58 -11.26
C TRP A 205 -10.30 9.21 -9.91
N ALA A 206 -11.30 9.58 -9.12
CA ALA A 206 -11.10 10.14 -7.78
C ALA A 206 -10.36 9.15 -6.87
N ARG A 207 -10.73 7.86 -6.88
CA ARG A 207 -10.05 6.80 -6.12
C ARG A 207 -8.61 6.58 -6.59
N LEU A 208 -8.37 6.59 -7.90
CA LEU A 208 -7.03 6.43 -8.46
C LEU A 208 -6.12 7.59 -8.04
N ILE A 209 -6.54 8.83 -8.31
CA ILE A 209 -5.73 10.02 -8.08
C ILE A 209 -5.49 10.22 -6.58
N SER A 210 -6.54 10.09 -5.76
CA SER A 210 -6.43 10.25 -4.31
C SER A 210 -5.52 9.20 -3.68
N GLY A 211 -5.58 7.94 -4.14
CA GLY A 211 -4.68 6.88 -3.71
C GLY A 211 -3.22 7.15 -4.06
N LEU A 212 -2.95 7.58 -5.31
CA LEU A 212 -1.60 7.94 -5.75
C LEU A 212 -1.02 9.10 -4.94
N LEU A 213 -1.79 10.17 -4.72
CA LEU A 213 -1.34 11.33 -3.94
C LEU A 213 -1.05 10.97 -2.49
N ALA A 214 -1.91 10.17 -1.86
CA ALA A 214 -1.71 9.71 -0.50
C ALA A 214 -0.46 8.83 -0.37
N GLY A 215 -0.25 7.88 -1.29
CA GLY A 215 0.94 7.04 -1.31
C GLY A 215 2.23 7.85 -1.52
N LEU A 216 2.21 8.84 -2.42
CA LEU A 216 3.32 9.78 -2.61
C LEU A 216 3.61 10.54 -1.30
N GLY A 217 2.58 11.07 -0.65
CA GLY A 217 2.71 11.80 0.60
C GLY A 217 3.38 10.97 1.70
N ILE A 218 2.94 9.72 1.87
CA ILE A 218 3.52 8.82 2.88
C ILE A 218 5.00 8.56 2.60
N VAL A 219 5.35 8.23 1.37
CA VAL A 219 6.75 7.94 1.02
C VAL A 219 7.61 9.18 1.17
N TRP A 220 7.16 10.32 0.67
CA TRP A 220 7.94 11.56 0.69
C TRP A 220 8.09 12.15 2.10
N LEU A 221 7.17 11.87 3.01
CA LEU A 221 7.33 12.24 4.42
C LEU A 221 8.18 11.22 5.18
N ALA A 222 7.76 9.95 5.21
CA ALA A 222 8.27 8.97 6.15
C ALA A 222 9.68 8.44 5.79
N PHE A 223 9.94 8.17 4.51
CA PHE A 223 11.18 7.52 4.10
C PHE A 223 12.44 8.37 4.31
N PRO A 224 12.45 9.68 4.02
CA PRO A 224 13.59 10.52 4.35
C PRO A 224 13.87 10.58 5.86
N TYR A 225 12.84 10.61 6.72
CA TYR A 225 13.03 10.54 8.18
C TYR A 225 13.65 9.23 8.62
N ILE A 226 13.15 8.10 8.12
CA ILE A 226 13.71 6.77 8.42
C ILE A 226 15.18 6.72 7.98
N TYR A 227 15.48 7.19 6.78
CA TYR A 227 16.84 7.17 6.24
C TYR A 227 17.80 8.04 7.07
N GLN A 228 17.37 9.23 7.49
CA GLN A 228 18.17 10.12 8.34
C GLN A 228 18.41 9.54 9.73
N SER A 229 17.38 8.94 10.35
CA SER A 229 17.51 8.31 11.66
C SER A 229 18.47 7.11 11.65
N GLN A 230 18.45 6.32 10.58
CA GLN A 230 19.40 5.23 10.38
C GLN A 230 20.84 5.71 10.25
N GLY A 231 21.07 6.77 9.50
CA GLY A 231 22.39 7.40 9.38
C GLY A 231 22.93 7.88 10.72
N LEU A 232 22.09 8.54 11.52
CA LEU A 232 22.45 9.02 12.86
C LEU A 232 22.78 7.86 13.80
N ASN A 233 21.96 6.80 13.81
CA ASN A 233 22.22 5.61 14.64
C ASN A 233 23.54 4.92 14.27
N GLN A 234 23.87 4.83 13.00
CA GLN A 234 25.16 4.28 12.56
C GLN A 234 26.33 5.12 13.04
N GLN A 235 26.24 6.45 12.99
CA GLN A 235 27.27 7.36 13.51
C GLN A 235 27.45 7.21 15.02
N LEU A 236 26.35 7.18 15.78
CA LEU A 236 26.39 6.97 17.23
C LEU A 236 27.04 5.64 17.62
N ASN A 237 26.69 4.57 16.91
CA ASN A 237 27.29 3.26 17.15
C ASN A 237 28.82 3.26 16.86
N GLN A 238 29.25 3.96 15.81
CA GLN A 238 30.69 4.08 15.51
C GLN A 238 31.45 4.89 16.60
N LEU A 239 30.84 5.98 17.07
CA LEU A 239 31.42 6.78 18.15
C LEU A 239 31.53 6.00 19.45
N ASN A 240 30.45 5.31 19.86
CA ASN A 240 30.45 4.44 21.04
C ASN A 240 31.50 3.33 20.95
N TYR A 241 31.63 2.70 19.80
CA TYR A 241 32.65 1.67 19.57
C TYR A 241 34.07 2.25 19.68
N GLY A 242 34.31 3.43 19.11
CA GLY A 242 35.57 4.16 19.23
C GLY A 242 35.94 4.47 20.69
N VAL A 243 34.99 4.97 21.47
CA VAL A 243 35.19 5.27 22.90
C VAL A 243 35.51 4.00 23.69
N VAL A 244 34.81 2.91 23.43
CA VAL A 244 35.09 1.61 24.08
C VAL A 244 36.48 1.10 23.75
N LEU A 245 36.90 1.18 22.50
CA LEU A 245 38.28 0.79 22.10
C LEU A 245 39.34 1.63 22.77
N GLU A 246 39.14 2.95 22.88
CA GLU A 246 40.06 3.85 23.57
C GLU A 246 40.13 3.55 25.06
N GLN A 247 39.04 3.26 25.72
CA GLN A 247 39.02 2.83 27.12
C GLN A 247 39.77 1.51 27.35
N ILE A 248 39.63 0.53 26.43
CA ILE A 248 40.35 -0.73 26.50
C ILE A 248 41.87 -0.49 26.32
N LYS A 249 42.25 0.35 25.36
CA LYS A 249 43.63 0.70 25.10
C LYS A 249 44.28 1.39 26.32
N ASN A 250 43.56 2.31 26.97
CA ASN A 250 44.02 3.01 28.14
C ASN A 250 44.17 2.12 29.38
N LYS A 251 43.30 1.07 29.52
CA LYS A 251 43.39 0.07 30.60
C LYS A 251 44.49 -0.94 30.39
N ASN A 252 44.95 -1.16 29.14
CA ASN A 252 45.98 -2.16 28.80
C ASN A 252 47.06 -1.56 27.86
N PRO A 253 47.85 -0.62 28.33
CA PRO A 253 48.81 0.11 27.49
C PRO A 253 49.95 -0.82 26.95
N ARG A 254 50.14 -2.03 27.54
CA ARG A 254 51.17 -2.99 27.08
C ARG A 254 50.70 -3.88 25.92
N ALA A 255 49.45 -3.77 25.47
CA ALA A 255 48.95 -4.56 24.34
C ALA A 255 48.99 -3.80 23.00
N ALA A 256 49.54 -2.56 22.99
CA ALA A 256 49.52 -1.67 21.82
C ALA A 256 50.95 -1.26 21.36
N GLY A 257 52.01 -1.94 21.85
CA GLY A 257 53.42 -1.77 21.43
C GLY A 257 53.99 -2.97 20.72
#